data_026902f437405857817dad6b79728b6c
#
_entry.id   026902f437405857817dad6b79728b6c
#
_cell.length_a   1.000
_cell.length_b   1.000
_cell.length_c   1.000
_cell.angle_alpha   90.00
_cell.angle_beta   90.00
_cell.angle_gamma   90.00
#
_symmetry.space_group_name_H-M   'P 1'
#
loop_
_entity.id
_entity.type
_entity.pdbx_description
1 polymer ?
#
loop_
_entity_poly.entity_id
_entity_poly.type
_entity_poly.pdbx_seq_one_letter_code
_entity_poly.pdbx_strand_id
1 'polypeptide(L)'
;YYPFAAPESIDDYQFEVQKDQSKPSADGEMGGYEASDFLWGKVADVAPTTSVIRLPLSHRMSNARVTLVQGSGFTAEEWANTEKIVLVPNVARKASINLAEGTVRVAGDVENTATIPSRTGNEWRAIVVPQTVSAGTTLFSITIGGTPFKFSKPAAFEYKAGYMMNFSIKVDKQEVSGQYKLTLVSASISEWESDLVSHNATAKEYIVVNSTPGKLKDAIAAIGKDYEKVKNLKITGEINSEDFYFMRDHMPKLSALNLKEVRIKASCKPGEGEEGYDDQIPGSAFYSGEGDGNESLNRIILPDHLRAIGGNAFYDCRYLTGSLVIPEGVTEIRRGAFNGCIGLNGTLSLPSTLKKLGNNWNSDSADESTDYYGGVFQGCYNLTGNLVLPNNLELIRGYCFSGCSGLYGELRLPEKLKHLGVCAFQGCHGLTGSLTIPQGISTVPAEAFNECGFNGTLTLHDGTTNIGRTAFNNCHFKGELRLPR
;
A
#
# COMPACT_ATOMS: atom_id res chain seq x y z
N TYR A 1 2.08 -18.53 21.02
CA TYR A 1 2.84 -19.63 20.43
C TYR A 1 4.26 -19.17 20.18
N TYR A 2 5.21 -19.82 20.82
CA TYR A 2 6.62 -19.56 20.61
C TYR A 2 7.16 -20.71 19.77
N PRO A 3 7.72 -20.45 18.58
CA PRO A 3 8.31 -21.51 17.74
C PRO A 3 9.61 -22.09 18.35
N PHE A 4 10.14 -21.42 19.39
CA PHE A 4 11.32 -21.81 20.15
C PHE A 4 10.96 -22.07 21.62
N ALA A 5 11.92 -22.40 22.45
CA ALA A 5 11.73 -22.54 23.90
C ALA A 5 11.07 -21.26 24.47
N ALA A 6 10.24 -21.45 25.52
CA ALA A 6 9.59 -20.30 26.16
C ALA A 6 10.65 -19.27 26.60
N PRO A 7 10.44 -17.98 26.35
CA PRO A 7 11.41 -16.96 26.70
C PRO A 7 11.54 -16.84 28.23
N GLU A 8 12.73 -16.53 28.70
CA GLU A 8 13.00 -16.27 30.13
C GLU A 8 12.27 -15.02 30.64
N SER A 9 12.02 -14.05 29.73
CA SER A 9 11.28 -12.82 30.02
C SER A 9 10.38 -12.43 28.85
N ILE A 10 9.14 -12.05 29.15
CA ILE A 10 8.18 -11.51 28.16
C ILE A 10 8.49 -10.05 27.88
N ASP A 11 8.98 -9.29 28.86
CA ASP A 11 9.18 -7.85 28.76
C ASP A 11 10.54 -7.46 28.17
N ASP A 12 11.48 -8.40 28.16
CA ASP A 12 12.87 -8.17 27.75
C ASP A 12 13.44 -9.39 27.02
N TYR A 13 12.79 -9.80 25.94
CA TYR A 13 13.30 -10.88 25.09
C TYR A 13 14.53 -10.41 24.31
N GLN A 14 15.67 -11.07 24.51
CA GLN A 14 16.91 -10.74 23.84
C GLN A 14 16.94 -11.34 22.44
N PHE A 15 17.20 -10.51 21.44
CA PHE A 15 17.28 -10.89 20.04
C PHE A 15 18.52 -10.28 19.38
N GLU A 16 19.20 -11.05 18.54
CA GLU A 16 20.38 -10.56 17.83
C GLU A 16 20.21 -10.75 16.33
N VAL A 17 20.34 -9.65 15.59
CA VAL A 17 20.39 -9.62 14.12
C VAL A 17 21.73 -10.18 13.67
N GLN A 18 21.73 -11.13 12.73
CA GLN A 18 22.93 -11.80 12.25
C GLN A 18 23.88 -10.81 11.56
N LYS A 19 25.17 -10.94 11.83
CA LYS A 19 26.22 -10.15 11.19
C LYS A 19 26.33 -10.45 9.70
N ASP A 20 26.28 -11.72 9.33
CA ASP A 20 26.35 -12.20 7.96
C ASP A 20 24.97 -12.69 7.52
N GLN A 21 24.26 -11.82 6.81
CA GLN A 21 22.94 -12.10 6.26
C GLN A 21 23.00 -12.60 4.80
N SER A 22 24.19 -12.79 4.25
CA SER A 22 24.39 -13.32 2.89
C SER A 22 24.21 -14.84 2.81
N LYS A 23 24.25 -15.54 3.94
CA LYS A 23 24.10 -17.00 3.99
C LYS A 23 22.67 -17.39 3.65
N PRO A 24 22.45 -18.24 2.63
CA PRO A 24 21.15 -18.74 2.29
C PRO A 24 20.62 -19.72 3.35
N SER A 25 19.31 -19.90 3.41
CA SER A 25 18.70 -20.99 4.16
C SER A 25 19.15 -22.35 3.60
N ALA A 26 19.44 -23.29 4.49
CA ALA A 26 19.82 -24.66 4.17
C ALA A 26 18.94 -25.64 4.98
N ASP A 27 18.99 -26.93 4.66
CA ASP A 27 18.14 -27.99 5.22
C ASP A 27 17.94 -27.86 6.76
N GLY A 28 16.78 -27.32 7.15
CA GLY A 28 16.36 -27.16 8.54
C GLY A 28 16.93 -25.93 9.28
N GLU A 29 17.79 -25.12 8.63
CA GLU A 29 18.36 -23.90 9.19
C GLU A 29 17.88 -22.66 8.41
N MET A 30 17.49 -21.60 9.12
CA MET A 30 17.19 -20.31 8.50
C MET A 30 18.48 -19.63 8.04
N GLY A 31 18.44 -19.01 6.86
CA GLY A 31 19.51 -18.14 6.37
C GLY A 31 19.73 -16.94 7.26
N GLY A 32 20.88 -16.28 7.10
CA GLY A 32 21.25 -15.16 7.94
C GLY A 32 20.26 -13.98 7.85
N TYR A 33 19.63 -13.77 6.68
CA TYR A 33 18.62 -12.75 6.47
C TYR A 33 17.30 -13.11 7.20
N GLU A 34 16.78 -14.31 6.97
CA GLU A 34 15.54 -14.78 7.59
C GLU A 34 15.66 -14.91 9.11
N ALA A 35 16.84 -15.37 9.61
CA ALA A 35 17.13 -15.46 11.04
C ALA A 35 17.25 -14.09 11.73
N SER A 36 17.40 -13.01 10.96
CA SER A 36 17.49 -11.64 11.47
C SER A 36 16.15 -10.94 11.55
N ASP A 37 15.11 -11.50 10.92
CA ASP A 37 13.77 -10.92 10.91
C ASP A 37 12.95 -11.41 12.11
N PHE A 38 12.30 -10.48 12.78
CA PHE A 38 11.44 -10.77 13.92
C PHE A 38 10.00 -10.40 13.60
N LEU A 39 9.17 -11.43 13.48
CA LEU A 39 7.74 -11.30 13.27
C LEU A 39 7.00 -11.34 14.60
N TRP A 40 6.09 -10.41 14.78
CA TRP A 40 5.26 -10.34 15.97
C TRP A 40 3.79 -10.14 15.62
N GLY A 41 2.91 -10.79 16.37
CA GLY A 41 1.48 -10.61 16.26
C GLY A 41 0.79 -10.95 17.55
N LYS A 42 -0.35 -10.31 17.80
CA LYS A 42 -1.17 -10.50 19.00
C LYS A 42 -2.63 -10.57 18.59
N VAL A 43 -3.33 -11.55 19.16
CA VAL A 43 -4.78 -11.63 19.15
C VAL A 43 -5.23 -11.67 20.60
N ALA A 44 -6.06 -10.69 21.01
CA ALA A 44 -6.62 -10.63 22.36
C ALA A 44 -7.98 -11.32 22.40
N ASP A 45 -8.38 -11.73 23.62
CA ASP A 45 -9.73 -12.20 23.95
C ASP A 45 -10.25 -13.37 23.09
N VAL A 46 -9.36 -14.29 22.73
CA VAL A 46 -9.74 -15.49 21.99
C VAL A 46 -10.46 -16.47 22.92
N ALA A 47 -11.77 -16.64 22.73
CA ALA A 47 -12.51 -17.72 23.40
C ALA A 47 -12.02 -19.09 22.91
N PRO A 48 -12.07 -20.14 23.75
CA PRO A 48 -11.78 -21.50 23.31
C PRO A 48 -12.63 -21.85 22.09
N THR A 49 -11.98 -22.20 20.98
CA THR A 49 -12.64 -22.49 19.70
C THR A 49 -11.95 -23.65 19.00
N THR A 50 -12.72 -24.42 18.23
CA THR A 50 -12.21 -25.41 17.29
C THR A 50 -11.88 -24.80 15.92
N SER A 51 -12.17 -23.50 15.72
CA SER A 51 -11.88 -22.75 14.49
C SER A 51 -10.41 -22.34 14.44
N VAL A 52 -9.90 -22.14 13.22
CA VAL A 52 -8.54 -21.66 12.98
C VAL A 52 -8.42 -20.23 13.52
N ILE A 53 -7.48 -20.01 14.45
CA ILE A 53 -7.10 -18.69 14.91
C ILE A 53 -6.08 -18.12 13.93
N ARG A 54 -6.41 -17.01 13.26
CA ARG A 54 -5.49 -16.28 12.39
C ARG A 54 -4.71 -15.28 13.24
N LEU A 55 -3.40 -15.42 13.26
CA LEU A 55 -2.49 -14.51 13.95
C LEU A 55 -1.88 -13.56 12.91
N PRO A 56 -2.26 -12.27 12.87
CA PRO A 56 -1.63 -11.30 11.98
C PRO A 56 -0.21 -11.05 12.47
N LEU A 57 0.78 -11.40 11.66
CA LEU A 57 2.19 -11.16 11.95
C LEU A 57 2.66 -9.90 11.23
N SER A 58 3.46 -9.09 11.91
CA SER A 58 4.11 -7.91 11.34
C SER A 58 5.59 -7.91 11.68
N HIS A 59 6.40 -7.40 10.74
CA HIS A 59 7.83 -7.21 10.93
C HIS A 59 8.09 -6.18 12.03
N ARG A 60 9.02 -6.46 12.91
CA ARG A 60 9.43 -5.55 14.00
C ARG A 60 10.82 -4.99 13.85
N MET A 61 11.60 -5.52 12.91
CA MET A 61 12.89 -4.97 12.50
C MET A 61 12.71 -3.94 11.37
N SER A 62 13.79 -3.26 10.99
CA SER A 62 13.88 -2.44 9.79
C SER A 62 14.55 -3.23 8.68
N ASN A 63 14.15 -2.99 7.42
CA ASN A 63 14.78 -3.56 6.25
C ASN A 63 15.49 -2.45 5.46
N ALA A 64 16.81 -2.46 5.45
CA ALA A 64 17.62 -1.57 4.63
C ALA A 64 17.85 -2.20 3.27
N ARG A 65 17.36 -1.56 2.20
CA ARG A 65 17.48 -2.05 0.83
C ARG A 65 18.29 -1.06 0.00
N VAL A 66 19.35 -1.53 -0.63
CA VAL A 66 20.20 -0.75 -1.54
C VAL A 66 20.19 -1.40 -2.92
N THR A 67 19.76 -0.65 -3.93
CA THR A 67 19.80 -1.07 -5.33
C THR A 67 20.87 -0.25 -6.06
N LEU A 68 21.86 -0.90 -6.67
CA LEU A 68 22.82 -0.26 -7.54
C LEU A 68 22.33 -0.31 -8.99
N VAL A 69 22.21 0.86 -9.60
CA VAL A 69 21.70 1.03 -10.96
C VAL A 69 22.86 1.38 -11.89
N GLN A 70 22.94 0.68 -13.03
CA GLN A 70 23.90 1.01 -14.06
C GLN A 70 23.68 2.42 -14.59
N GLY A 71 24.73 3.22 -14.59
CA GLY A 71 24.78 4.54 -15.19
C GLY A 71 25.54 4.56 -16.51
N SER A 72 26.03 5.74 -16.89
CA SER A 72 26.83 5.94 -18.09
C SER A 72 28.24 5.33 -17.98
N GLY A 73 28.90 5.11 -19.11
CA GLY A 73 30.28 4.65 -19.19
C GLY A 73 30.51 3.16 -18.94
N PHE A 74 29.45 2.35 -18.81
CA PHE A 74 29.51 0.89 -18.74
C PHE A 74 28.86 0.26 -19.97
N THR A 75 29.48 -0.78 -20.52
CA THR A 75 28.74 -1.78 -21.29
C THR A 75 27.96 -2.70 -20.35
N ALA A 76 26.98 -3.45 -20.87
CA ALA A 76 26.23 -4.42 -20.07
C ALA A 76 27.14 -5.51 -19.48
N GLU A 77 28.13 -5.96 -20.25
CA GLU A 77 29.12 -6.96 -19.84
C GLU A 77 30.06 -6.42 -18.73
N GLU A 78 30.60 -5.21 -18.91
CA GLU A 78 31.41 -4.56 -17.89
C GLU A 78 30.63 -4.37 -16.60
N TRP A 79 29.36 -3.93 -16.69
CA TRP A 79 28.50 -3.78 -15.51
C TRP A 79 28.28 -5.11 -14.80
N ALA A 80 28.01 -6.18 -15.55
CA ALA A 80 27.81 -7.51 -14.98
C ALA A 80 29.08 -8.02 -14.24
N ASN A 81 30.26 -7.79 -14.84
CA ASN A 81 31.53 -8.30 -14.34
C ASN A 81 32.21 -7.38 -13.30
N THR A 82 31.77 -6.13 -13.16
CA THR A 82 32.32 -5.22 -12.15
C THR A 82 31.96 -5.72 -10.75
N GLU A 83 32.94 -5.88 -9.88
CA GLU A 83 32.70 -6.22 -8.48
C GLU A 83 31.87 -5.12 -7.79
N LYS A 84 30.86 -5.55 -7.04
CA LYS A 84 29.98 -4.68 -6.26
C LYS A 84 29.77 -5.28 -4.88
N ILE A 85 30.14 -4.53 -3.84
CA ILE A 85 29.94 -4.92 -2.44
C ILE A 85 29.19 -3.80 -1.74
N VAL A 86 28.16 -4.13 -0.96
CA VAL A 86 27.46 -3.19 -0.08
C VAL A 86 27.51 -3.76 1.33
N LEU A 87 27.84 -2.92 2.30
CA LEU A 87 27.86 -3.25 3.72
C LEU A 87 27.06 -2.19 4.50
N VAL A 88 26.46 -2.59 5.62
CA VAL A 88 25.72 -1.71 6.53
C VAL A 88 26.51 -1.55 7.84
N PRO A 89 27.33 -0.51 7.95
CA PRO A 89 28.12 -0.22 9.14
C PRO A 89 27.33 0.60 10.16
N ASN A 90 27.89 0.79 11.34
CA ASN A 90 27.42 1.73 12.37
C ASN A 90 26.01 1.45 12.88
N VAL A 91 25.62 0.17 12.95
CA VAL A 91 24.35 -0.28 13.50
C VAL A 91 24.56 -1.23 14.66
N ALA A 92 23.73 -1.09 15.70
CA ALA A 92 23.63 -2.09 16.75
C ALA A 92 22.88 -3.32 16.23
N ARG A 93 23.28 -4.51 16.65
CA ARG A 93 22.63 -5.77 16.25
C ARG A 93 21.82 -6.43 17.36
N LYS A 94 22.04 -6.04 18.60
CA LYS A 94 21.28 -6.59 19.75
C LYS A 94 20.04 -5.76 20.01
N ALA A 95 18.94 -6.44 20.18
CA ALA A 95 17.63 -5.86 20.49
C ALA A 95 17.04 -6.47 21.76
N SER A 96 16.30 -5.66 22.49
CA SER A 96 15.38 -6.08 23.54
C SER A 96 13.96 -5.89 23.02
N ILE A 97 13.15 -6.93 23.10
CA ILE A 97 11.80 -6.97 22.56
C ILE A 97 10.81 -7.22 23.69
N ASN A 98 9.83 -6.33 23.87
CA ASN A 98 8.68 -6.59 24.70
C ASN A 98 7.69 -7.46 23.91
N LEU A 99 7.56 -8.72 24.27
CA LEU A 99 6.69 -9.67 23.56
C LEU A 99 5.20 -9.43 23.81
N ALA A 100 4.84 -8.74 24.90
CA ALA A 100 3.45 -8.40 25.19
C ALA A 100 2.93 -7.28 24.28
N GLU A 101 3.82 -6.34 23.87
CA GLU A 101 3.49 -5.14 23.09
C GLU A 101 4.05 -5.17 21.67
N GLY A 102 5.05 -6.02 21.40
CA GLY A 102 5.78 -6.07 20.13
C GLY A 102 6.69 -4.85 19.90
N THR A 103 7.06 -4.14 20.97
CA THR A 103 7.98 -3.01 20.87
C THR A 103 9.42 -3.49 20.90
N VAL A 104 10.30 -2.84 20.10
CA VAL A 104 11.71 -3.16 19.93
C VAL A 104 12.56 -1.97 20.34
N ARG A 105 13.63 -2.22 21.07
CA ARG A 105 14.65 -1.22 21.42
C ARG A 105 16.04 -1.80 21.25
N VAL A 106 17.02 -0.95 21.02
CA VAL A 106 18.43 -1.33 20.99
C VAL A 106 18.85 -1.80 22.39
N ALA A 107 19.52 -2.96 22.48
CA ALA A 107 19.98 -3.55 23.74
C ALA A 107 21.52 -3.62 23.86
N GLY A 108 22.27 -3.11 22.87
CA GLY A 108 23.72 -3.14 22.84
C GLY A 108 24.31 -1.93 22.14
N ASP A 109 25.61 -1.86 22.14
CA ASP A 109 26.38 -0.81 21.47
C ASP A 109 26.37 -0.98 19.94
N VAL A 110 26.65 0.13 19.25
CA VAL A 110 26.95 0.09 17.83
C VAL A 110 28.25 -0.71 17.61
N GLU A 111 28.16 -1.69 16.75
CA GLU A 111 29.29 -2.57 16.50
C GLU A 111 30.30 -2.01 15.50
N ASN A 112 31.58 -2.26 15.76
CA ASN A 112 32.67 -1.83 14.88
C ASN A 112 32.69 -2.61 13.54
N THR A 113 31.97 -3.74 13.46
CA THR A 113 31.92 -4.57 12.25
C THR A 113 30.62 -4.36 11.50
N ALA A 114 30.73 -4.10 10.20
CA ALA A 114 29.56 -3.91 9.35
C ALA A 114 28.73 -5.20 9.18
N THR A 115 27.41 -5.05 9.05
CA THR A 115 26.51 -6.13 8.65
C THR A 115 26.70 -6.40 7.16
N ILE A 116 26.80 -7.68 6.77
CA ILE A 116 26.89 -8.15 5.40
C ILE A 116 25.47 -8.46 4.92
N PRO A 117 24.89 -7.68 3.99
CA PRO A 117 23.54 -7.89 3.51
C PRO A 117 23.38 -9.16 2.67
N SER A 118 22.17 -9.69 2.64
CA SER A 118 21.74 -10.63 1.59
C SER A 118 21.75 -9.93 0.23
N ARG A 119 22.15 -10.63 -0.82
CA ARG A 119 22.26 -10.07 -2.18
C ARG A 119 21.44 -10.85 -3.19
N THR A 120 20.69 -10.13 -4.03
CA THR A 120 20.03 -10.68 -5.22
C THR A 120 20.29 -9.76 -6.41
N GLY A 121 21.14 -10.19 -7.35
CA GLY A 121 21.54 -9.36 -8.48
C GLY A 121 22.30 -8.09 -8.07
N ASN A 122 21.68 -6.93 -8.34
CA ASN A 122 22.21 -5.61 -7.97
C ASN A 122 21.45 -4.99 -6.78
N GLU A 123 20.75 -5.81 -6.01
CA GLU A 123 20.04 -5.41 -4.79
C GLU A 123 20.65 -6.09 -3.58
N TRP A 124 20.88 -5.30 -2.52
CA TRP A 124 21.33 -5.74 -1.20
C TRP A 124 20.28 -5.42 -0.17
N ARG A 125 19.95 -6.39 0.69
CA ARG A 125 18.95 -6.27 1.75
C ARG A 125 19.55 -6.65 3.09
N ALA A 126 19.41 -5.78 4.08
CA ALA A 126 19.83 -6.05 5.44
C ALA A 126 18.69 -5.79 6.43
N ILE A 127 18.49 -6.72 7.32
CA ILE A 127 17.67 -6.51 8.52
C ILE A 127 18.51 -5.76 9.54
N VAL A 128 17.94 -4.70 10.10
CA VAL A 128 18.60 -3.81 11.06
C VAL A 128 17.67 -3.62 12.26
N VAL A 129 18.23 -3.63 13.46
CA VAL A 129 17.49 -3.25 14.67
C VAL A 129 17.02 -1.80 14.52
N PRO A 130 15.74 -1.48 14.79
CA PRO A 130 15.24 -0.12 14.71
C PRO A 130 16.05 0.83 15.60
N GLN A 131 16.65 1.85 14.97
CA GLN A 131 17.55 2.78 15.64
C GLN A 131 17.75 4.06 14.84
N THR A 132 18.17 5.13 15.52
CA THR A 132 18.56 6.40 14.87
C THR A 132 20.07 6.45 14.71
N VAL A 133 20.51 6.73 13.49
CA VAL A 133 21.91 6.97 13.14
C VAL A 133 22.13 8.48 13.04
N SER A 134 23.16 9.00 13.69
CA SER A 134 23.45 10.45 13.72
C SER A 134 23.77 11.02 12.34
N ALA A 135 23.53 12.31 12.16
CA ALA A 135 23.86 13.04 10.94
C ALA A 135 25.34 12.87 10.55
N GLY A 136 25.59 12.68 9.25
CA GLY A 136 26.94 12.48 8.71
C GLY A 136 27.52 11.08 8.91
N THR A 137 26.88 10.20 9.71
CA THR A 137 27.34 8.81 9.89
C THR A 137 27.14 8.02 8.61
N THR A 138 28.09 7.16 8.28
CA THR A 138 28.01 6.28 7.12
C THR A 138 26.89 5.26 7.29
N LEU A 139 25.87 5.30 6.42
CA LEU A 139 24.77 4.34 6.37
C LEU A 139 25.16 3.09 5.56
N PHE A 140 25.88 3.29 4.44
CA PHE A 140 26.33 2.21 3.57
C PHE A 140 27.79 2.43 3.17
N SER A 141 28.59 1.35 3.23
CA SER A 141 29.88 1.28 2.57
C SER A 141 29.68 0.51 1.27
N ILE A 142 30.01 1.13 0.14
CA ILE A 142 29.80 0.58 -1.20
C ILE A 142 31.15 0.49 -1.90
N THR A 143 31.54 -0.70 -2.36
CA THR A 143 32.77 -0.88 -3.15
C THR A 143 32.38 -1.23 -4.58
N ILE A 144 32.96 -0.52 -5.56
CA ILE A 144 32.74 -0.73 -6.99
C ILE A 144 34.12 -0.93 -7.64
N GLY A 145 34.36 -2.09 -8.24
CA GLY A 145 35.64 -2.39 -8.89
C GLY A 145 36.87 -2.13 -7.97
N GLY A 146 36.76 -2.52 -6.71
CA GLY A 146 37.78 -2.29 -5.70
C GLY A 146 37.84 -0.88 -5.09
N THR A 147 37.08 0.10 -5.62
CA THR A 147 37.04 1.50 -5.10
C THR A 147 35.96 1.66 -4.03
N PRO A 148 36.31 2.05 -2.79
CA PRO A 148 35.36 2.21 -1.70
C PRO A 148 34.69 3.58 -1.70
N PHE A 149 33.41 3.59 -1.41
CA PHE A 149 32.57 4.78 -1.23
C PHE A 149 31.81 4.69 0.10
N LYS A 150 31.55 5.85 0.69
CA LYS A 150 30.71 5.97 1.90
C LYS A 150 29.48 6.77 1.57
N PHE A 151 28.32 6.21 1.85
CA PHE A 151 27.05 6.90 1.72
C PHE A 151 26.56 7.34 3.11
N SER A 152 26.35 8.62 3.29
CA SER A 152 25.83 9.20 4.52
C SER A 152 24.76 10.25 4.21
N LYS A 153 23.91 10.58 5.18
CA LYS A 153 22.93 11.67 5.07
C LYS A 153 23.34 12.86 5.93
N PRO A 154 23.08 14.10 5.48
CA PRO A 154 23.41 15.30 6.26
C PRO A 154 22.53 15.48 7.50
N ALA A 155 21.38 14.81 7.58
CA ALA A 155 20.48 14.76 8.73
C ALA A 155 20.55 13.38 9.40
N ALA A 156 20.13 13.29 10.65
CA ALA A 156 19.94 12.02 11.34
C ALA A 156 18.98 11.14 10.54
N PHE A 157 19.25 9.82 10.53
CA PHE A 157 18.48 8.85 9.80
C PHE A 157 17.93 7.77 10.75
N GLU A 158 16.63 7.51 10.66
CA GLU A 158 15.96 6.50 11.46
C GLU A 158 15.74 5.22 10.64
N TYR A 159 16.25 4.10 11.13
CA TYR A 159 15.82 2.77 10.75
C TYR A 159 14.53 2.44 11.52
N LYS A 160 13.38 2.65 10.87
CA LYS A 160 12.06 2.57 11.51
C LYS A 160 11.57 1.14 11.57
N ALA A 161 11.02 0.72 12.73
CA ALA A 161 10.46 -0.61 12.93
C ALA A 161 9.29 -0.90 11.97
N GLY A 162 9.31 -2.06 11.32
CA GLY A 162 8.29 -2.48 10.37
C GLY A 162 8.31 -1.76 9.03
N TYR A 163 9.42 -1.06 8.71
CA TYR A 163 9.54 -0.33 7.45
C TYR A 163 10.74 -0.78 6.61
N MET A 164 10.60 -0.67 5.30
CA MET A 164 11.67 -0.79 4.32
C MET A 164 12.25 0.57 3.99
N MET A 165 13.56 0.69 4.09
CA MET A 165 14.35 1.87 3.72
C MET A 165 14.99 1.61 2.37
N ASN A 166 14.38 2.08 1.29
CA ASN A 166 14.81 1.80 -0.07
C ASN A 166 15.74 2.92 -0.58
N PHE A 167 16.92 2.56 -1.05
CA PHE A 167 17.88 3.46 -1.67
C PHE A 167 18.23 2.96 -3.07
N SER A 168 18.08 3.82 -4.07
CA SER A 168 18.55 3.55 -5.44
C SER A 168 19.74 4.45 -5.73
N ILE A 169 20.89 3.83 -6.01
CA ILE A 169 22.17 4.53 -6.21
C ILE A 169 22.67 4.21 -7.62
N LYS A 170 22.76 5.24 -8.47
CA LYS A 170 23.33 5.12 -9.82
C LYS A 170 24.85 5.17 -9.72
N VAL A 171 25.49 4.27 -10.45
CA VAL A 171 26.94 4.19 -10.59
C VAL A 171 27.31 4.55 -12.01
N ASP A 172 27.97 5.69 -12.21
CA ASP A 172 28.54 6.11 -13.49
C ASP A 172 30.04 5.80 -13.51
N LYS A 173 30.58 5.39 -14.67
CA LYS A 173 32.01 5.22 -14.92
C LYS A 173 32.47 6.32 -15.86
N GLN A 174 33.46 7.08 -15.45
CA GLN A 174 34.04 8.13 -16.29
C GLN A 174 34.88 7.53 -17.41
N GLU A 175 34.58 7.85 -18.66
CA GLU A 175 35.22 7.25 -19.83
C GLU A 175 36.72 7.52 -19.89
N VAL A 176 37.16 8.71 -19.47
CA VAL A 176 38.60 9.10 -19.60
C VAL A 176 39.42 8.61 -18.42
N SER A 177 38.90 8.63 -17.20
CA SER A 177 39.66 8.27 -15.99
C SER A 177 39.38 6.87 -15.46
N GLY A 178 38.32 6.20 -15.93
CA GLY A 178 37.86 4.93 -15.38
C GLY A 178 37.30 5.03 -13.95
N GLN A 179 37.24 6.23 -13.38
CA GLN A 179 36.78 6.45 -12.02
C GLN A 179 35.25 6.29 -11.92
N TYR A 180 34.77 5.85 -10.77
CA TYR A 180 33.35 5.70 -10.52
C TYR A 180 32.78 6.91 -9.79
N LYS A 181 31.52 7.26 -10.10
CA LYS A 181 30.74 8.28 -9.42
C LYS A 181 29.41 7.66 -8.98
N LEU A 182 29.08 7.81 -7.71
CA LEU A 182 27.80 7.37 -7.15
C LEU A 182 26.85 8.55 -7.00
N THR A 183 25.62 8.37 -7.45
CA THR A 183 24.57 9.38 -7.35
C THR A 183 23.32 8.74 -6.76
N LEU A 184 22.78 9.31 -5.67
CA LEU A 184 21.50 8.89 -5.13
C LEU A 184 20.40 9.28 -6.13
N VAL A 185 19.68 8.28 -6.65
CA VAL A 185 18.55 8.48 -7.57
C VAL A 185 17.25 8.66 -6.79
N SER A 186 17.05 7.79 -5.79
CA SER A 186 15.88 7.87 -4.93
C SER A 186 16.17 7.31 -3.55
N ALA A 187 15.47 7.86 -2.55
CA ALA A 187 15.36 7.28 -1.22
C ALA A 187 13.89 7.32 -0.81
N SER A 188 13.33 6.19 -0.41
CA SER A 188 11.95 6.10 0.05
C SER A 188 11.85 5.21 1.28
N ILE A 189 10.84 5.49 2.09
CA ILE A 189 10.47 4.69 3.25
C ILE A 189 9.08 4.15 2.94
N SER A 190 8.90 2.83 2.98
CA SER A 190 7.61 2.17 2.81
C SER A 190 7.37 1.21 3.97
N GLU A 191 6.15 0.95 4.30
CA GLU A 191 5.83 -0.12 5.23
C GLU A 191 6.39 -1.43 4.72
N TRP A 192 6.92 -2.24 5.62
CA TRP A 192 7.35 -3.58 5.32
C TRP A 192 6.14 -4.49 5.43
N GLU A 193 5.47 -4.66 4.32
CA GLU A 193 4.34 -5.55 4.23
C GLU A 193 4.79 -6.98 4.54
N SER A 194 4.02 -7.64 5.40
CA SER A 194 4.23 -9.05 5.69
C SER A 194 4.00 -9.83 4.39
N ASP A 195 5.08 -10.40 3.90
CA ASP A 195 5.07 -11.10 2.65
C ASP A 195 4.63 -12.55 2.85
N LEU A 196 3.37 -12.80 2.62
CA LEU A 196 2.80 -14.16 2.63
C LEU A 196 3.03 -14.92 1.31
N VAL A 197 3.79 -14.35 0.39
CA VAL A 197 4.11 -14.96 -0.90
C VAL A 197 5.60 -15.24 -0.97
N SER A 198 5.97 -16.50 -1.18
CA SER A 198 7.36 -16.89 -1.44
C SER A 198 7.94 -16.07 -2.59
N HIS A 199 8.93 -15.21 -2.27
CA HIS A 199 9.56 -14.35 -3.26
C HIS A 199 10.49 -15.10 -4.20
N ASN A 200 9.95 -15.57 -5.29
CA ASN A 200 10.69 -15.60 -6.54
C ASN A 200 10.45 -14.25 -7.27
N ALA A 201 10.81 -13.14 -6.62
CA ALA A 201 10.75 -11.84 -7.25
C ALA A 201 11.98 -11.66 -8.13
N THR A 202 11.90 -12.13 -9.35
CA THR A 202 12.57 -11.43 -10.44
C THR A 202 12.08 -9.98 -10.37
N ALA A 203 13.00 -9.03 -10.21
CA ALA A 203 12.68 -7.61 -10.30
C ALA A 203 11.88 -7.42 -11.58
N LYS A 204 10.61 -6.96 -11.45
CA LYS A 204 9.78 -6.71 -12.63
C LYS A 204 10.42 -5.55 -13.36
N GLU A 205 11.14 -5.84 -14.44
CA GLU A 205 11.70 -4.81 -15.30
C GLU A 205 10.54 -4.06 -15.95
N TYR A 206 10.36 -2.80 -15.56
CA TYR A 206 9.38 -1.92 -16.19
C TYR A 206 9.93 -1.40 -17.50
N ILE A 207 9.15 -1.52 -18.55
CA ILE A 207 9.36 -0.71 -19.76
C ILE A 207 8.98 0.72 -19.39
N VAL A 208 9.92 1.65 -19.54
CA VAL A 208 9.71 3.07 -19.23
C VAL A 208 9.42 3.82 -20.51
N VAL A 209 8.29 4.53 -20.53
CA VAL A 209 7.83 5.31 -21.69
C VAL A 209 7.51 6.72 -21.25
N ASN A 210 8.04 7.71 -21.97
CA ASN A 210 7.61 9.11 -21.85
C ASN A 210 6.53 9.38 -22.90
N SER A 211 5.32 9.74 -22.46
CA SER A 211 4.17 9.94 -23.36
C SER A 211 3.70 11.37 -23.37
N THR A 212 2.93 11.71 -24.40
CA THR A 212 2.07 12.88 -24.49
C THR A 212 0.62 12.44 -24.67
N PRO A 213 -0.39 13.27 -24.36
CA PRO A 213 -1.79 12.86 -24.37
C PRO A 213 -2.24 12.20 -25.70
N GLY A 214 -2.80 11.01 -25.61
CA GLY A 214 -3.28 10.21 -26.74
C GLY A 214 -2.17 9.57 -27.59
N LYS A 215 -0.90 9.53 -27.13
CA LYS A 215 0.25 9.04 -27.89
C LYS A 215 0.97 7.86 -27.27
N LEU A 216 0.39 7.21 -26.26
CA LEU A 216 1.04 6.10 -25.59
C LEU A 216 1.41 4.95 -26.56
N LYS A 217 0.53 4.62 -27.50
CA LYS A 217 0.80 3.62 -28.54
C LYS A 217 2.07 3.94 -29.34
N ASP A 218 2.15 5.18 -29.81
CA ASP A 218 3.28 5.66 -30.62
C ASP A 218 4.57 5.67 -29.80
N ALA A 219 4.47 6.09 -28.54
CA ALA A 219 5.61 6.13 -27.60
C ALA A 219 6.15 4.73 -27.27
N ILE A 220 5.30 3.71 -27.14
CA ILE A 220 5.73 2.31 -26.95
C ILE A 220 6.39 1.79 -28.23
N ALA A 221 5.82 2.09 -29.41
CA ALA A 221 6.37 1.69 -30.69
C ALA A 221 7.74 2.33 -30.96
N ALA A 222 7.93 3.60 -30.57
CA ALA A 222 9.19 4.33 -30.75
C ALA A 222 10.37 3.71 -30.03
N ILE A 223 10.14 2.98 -28.93
CA ILE A 223 11.17 2.21 -28.21
C ILE A 223 11.29 0.76 -28.70
N GLY A 224 10.68 0.44 -29.85
CA GLY A 224 10.75 -0.89 -30.47
C GLY A 224 10.02 -2.00 -29.72
N LYS A 225 9.02 -1.67 -28.90
CA LYS A 225 8.25 -2.64 -28.13
C LYS A 225 6.86 -2.88 -28.76
N ASP A 226 6.44 -4.13 -28.65
CA ASP A 226 5.10 -4.58 -29.03
C ASP A 226 4.19 -4.43 -27.81
N TYR A 227 3.24 -3.49 -27.86
CA TYR A 227 2.35 -3.18 -26.76
C TYR A 227 1.50 -4.38 -26.30
N GLU A 228 1.15 -5.30 -27.20
CA GLU A 228 0.39 -6.50 -26.85
C GLU A 228 1.17 -7.47 -25.94
N LYS A 229 2.50 -7.34 -25.92
CA LYS A 229 3.41 -8.19 -25.11
C LYS A 229 3.91 -7.51 -23.85
N VAL A 230 3.65 -6.20 -23.68
CA VAL A 230 4.09 -5.45 -22.50
C VAL A 230 3.36 -5.95 -21.25
N LYS A 231 4.13 -6.38 -20.26
CA LYS A 231 3.61 -6.84 -18.95
C LYS A 231 3.74 -5.78 -17.87
N ASN A 232 4.86 -5.07 -17.82
CA ASN A 232 5.13 -4.07 -16.79
C ASN A 232 5.47 -2.75 -17.48
N LEU A 233 4.66 -1.72 -17.23
CA LEU A 233 4.77 -0.41 -17.87
C LEU A 233 4.90 0.68 -16.82
N LYS A 234 5.96 1.48 -16.90
CA LYS A 234 6.07 2.78 -16.22
C LYS A 234 5.89 3.88 -17.26
N ILE A 235 4.96 4.78 -17.02
CA ILE A 235 4.72 5.95 -17.85
C ILE A 235 5.24 7.19 -17.10
N THR A 236 5.85 8.10 -17.86
CA THR A 236 6.21 9.45 -17.44
C THR A 236 5.64 10.46 -18.44
N GLY A 237 5.63 11.75 -18.08
CA GLY A 237 5.06 12.79 -18.94
C GLY A 237 3.56 12.95 -18.75
N GLU A 238 2.84 13.10 -19.85
CA GLU A 238 1.41 13.38 -19.84
C GLU A 238 0.62 12.31 -20.60
N ILE A 239 -0.56 11.94 -20.06
CA ILE A 239 -1.52 11.02 -20.72
C ILE A 239 -2.94 11.58 -20.59
N ASN A 240 -3.89 11.00 -21.32
CA ASN A 240 -5.30 11.34 -21.23
C ASN A 240 -6.19 10.08 -21.22
N SER A 241 -7.51 10.22 -21.31
CA SER A 241 -8.44 9.08 -21.32
C SER A 241 -8.21 8.13 -22.49
N GLU A 242 -7.75 8.61 -23.66
CA GLU A 242 -7.47 7.75 -24.81
C GLU A 242 -6.35 6.75 -24.51
N ASP A 243 -5.32 7.19 -23.77
CA ASP A 243 -4.22 6.31 -23.36
C ASP A 243 -4.69 5.26 -22.34
N PHE A 244 -5.61 5.59 -21.42
CA PHE A 244 -6.20 4.62 -20.51
C PHE A 244 -7.03 3.57 -21.25
N TYR A 245 -7.89 4.01 -22.18
CA TYR A 245 -8.71 3.08 -22.97
C TYR A 245 -7.85 2.25 -23.92
N PHE A 246 -6.77 2.82 -24.46
CA PHE A 246 -5.78 2.05 -25.21
C PHE A 246 -5.13 0.96 -24.35
N MET A 247 -4.72 1.25 -23.11
CA MET A 247 -4.18 0.23 -22.20
C MET A 247 -5.21 -0.85 -21.89
N ARG A 248 -6.46 -0.46 -21.64
CA ARG A 248 -7.57 -1.37 -21.35
C ARG A 248 -7.86 -2.33 -22.50
N ASP A 249 -7.98 -1.78 -23.72
CA ASP A 249 -8.52 -2.50 -24.88
C ASP A 249 -7.45 -3.21 -25.71
N HIS A 250 -6.20 -2.75 -25.67
CA HIS A 250 -5.14 -3.21 -26.57
C HIS A 250 -3.90 -3.77 -25.86
N MET A 251 -3.83 -3.76 -24.53
CA MET A 251 -2.68 -4.29 -23.80
C MET A 251 -3.08 -5.49 -22.91
N PRO A 252 -3.44 -6.63 -23.50
CA PRO A 252 -4.04 -7.76 -22.78
C PRO A 252 -3.11 -8.45 -21.78
N LYS A 253 -1.80 -8.14 -21.83
CA LYS A 253 -0.80 -8.70 -20.90
C LYS A 253 -0.31 -7.71 -19.87
N LEU A 254 -0.87 -6.49 -19.83
CA LEU A 254 -0.46 -5.45 -18.88
C LEU A 254 -0.79 -5.87 -17.44
N SER A 255 0.24 -6.26 -16.70
CA SER A 255 0.13 -6.82 -15.36
C SER A 255 0.51 -5.82 -14.26
N ALA A 256 1.51 -4.99 -14.50
CA ALA A 256 1.90 -3.96 -13.55
C ALA A 256 2.02 -2.60 -14.24
N LEU A 257 1.34 -1.60 -13.68
CA LEU A 257 1.30 -0.24 -14.20
C LEU A 257 1.80 0.74 -13.14
N ASN A 258 2.81 1.54 -13.51
CA ASN A 258 3.33 2.60 -12.66
C ASN A 258 3.08 3.96 -13.31
N LEU A 259 2.18 4.74 -12.73
CA LEU A 259 1.78 6.08 -13.16
C LEU A 259 2.30 7.18 -12.22
N LYS A 260 3.18 6.86 -11.28
CA LYS A 260 3.59 7.77 -10.19
C LYS A 260 3.96 9.18 -10.68
N GLU A 261 4.70 9.28 -11.78
CA GLU A 261 5.25 10.52 -12.32
C GLU A 261 4.40 11.11 -13.46
N VAL A 262 3.18 10.58 -13.65
CA VAL A 262 2.29 10.99 -14.76
C VAL A 262 1.44 12.18 -14.37
N ARG A 263 1.22 13.10 -15.34
CA ARG A 263 0.13 14.07 -15.34
C ARG A 263 -0.99 13.59 -16.24
N ILE A 264 -2.21 13.62 -15.76
CA ILE A 264 -3.38 13.23 -16.55
C ILE A 264 -4.03 14.52 -17.06
N LYS A 265 -4.15 14.65 -18.38
CA LYS A 265 -4.83 15.78 -19.02
C LYS A 265 -6.30 15.47 -19.25
N ALA A 266 -7.13 16.46 -18.99
CA ALA A 266 -8.53 16.40 -19.37
C ALA A 266 -8.65 16.12 -20.86
N SER A 267 -9.45 15.13 -21.25
CA SER A 267 -9.82 14.93 -22.64
C SER A 267 -11.30 15.20 -22.80
N CYS A 268 -11.64 16.20 -23.60
CA CYS A 268 -13.01 16.48 -23.99
C CYS A 268 -13.28 15.77 -25.30
N LYS A 269 -13.88 14.57 -25.28
CA LYS A 269 -14.64 14.11 -26.44
C LYS A 269 -16.09 14.52 -26.22
N PRO A 270 -16.69 15.36 -27.09
CA PRO A 270 -18.09 15.67 -27.04
C PRO A 270 -18.90 14.37 -27.19
N GLY A 271 -19.70 14.01 -26.20
CA GLY A 271 -20.64 12.87 -26.25
C GLY A 271 -20.33 11.67 -25.35
N GLU A 272 -19.18 11.57 -24.73
CA GLU A 272 -18.83 10.49 -23.78
C GLU A 272 -18.98 10.91 -22.31
N GLY A 273 -19.99 11.69 -21.98
CA GLY A 273 -20.59 11.82 -20.64
C GLY A 273 -19.71 12.27 -19.47
N GLU A 274 -18.41 12.32 -19.60
CA GLU A 274 -17.48 12.67 -18.54
C GLU A 274 -16.64 13.90 -18.94
N GLU A 275 -16.98 15.08 -18.38
CA GLU A 275 -16.03 16.19 -18.36
C GLU A 275 -14.84 15.76 -17.50
N GLY A 276 -13.76 15.31 -18.15
CA GLY A 276 -12.51 14.99 -17.50
C GLY A 276 -11.86 16.27 -16.97
N TYR A 277 -11.43 16.23 -15.73
CA TYR A 277 -10.56 17.26 -15.18
C TYR A 277 -9.11 16.81 -15.26
N ASP A 278 -8.17 17.77 -15.29
CA ASP A 278 -6.75 17.45 -15.16
C ASP A 278 -6.50 16.67 -13.84
N ASP A 279 -5.58 15.73 -13.90
CA ASP A 279 -5.18 14.84 -12.81
C ASP A 279 -6.33 13.96 -12.25
N GLN A 280 -7.22 13.52 -13.14
CA GLN A 280 -8.26 12.54 -12.85
C GLN A 280 -8.04 11.25 -13.63
N ILE A 281 -8.09 10.09 -12.97
CA ILE A 281 -8.25 8.81 -13.69
C ILE A 281 -9.65 8.79 -14.30
N PRO A 282 -9.78 8.55 -15.61
CA PRO A 282 -11.08 8.60 -16.28
C PRO A 282 -12.02 7.49 -15.78
N GLY A 283 -13.32 7.69 -15.98
CA GLY A 283 -14.29 6.65 -15.76
C GLY A 283 -14.04 5.43 -16.63
N SER A 284 -14.29 4.25 -16.10
CA SER A 284 -14.10 2.97 -16.81
C SER A 284 -12.70 2.78 -17.40
N ALA A 285 -11.65 3.37 -16.76
CA ALA A 285 -10.26 3.31 -17.23
C ALA A 285 -9.79 1.88 -17.52
N PHE A 286 -10.21 0.91 -16.71
CA PHE A 286 -9.89 -0.52 -16.86
C PHE A 286 -11.12 -1.43 -16.84
N TYR A 287 -12.31 -0.89 -17.14
CA TYR A 287 -13.56 -1.62 -17.26
C TYR A 287 -14.22 -1.31 -18.59
N SER A 288 -14.42 -2.31 -19.45
CA SER A 288 -14.97 -2.11 -20.81
C SER A 288 -16.51 -2.03 -20.86
N GLY A 289 -17.20 -2.40 -19.76
CA GLY A 289 -18.66 -2.47 -19.72
C GLY A 289 -19.23 -3.81 -20.21
N GLU A 290 -18.41 -4.68 -20.77
CA GLU A 290 -18.79 -6.03 -21.23
C GLU A 290 -17.99 -7.07 -20.45
N GLY A 291 -18.67 -7.83 -19.59
CA GLY A 291 -18.04 -8.92 -18.85
C GLY A 291 -17.28 -8.48 -17.59
N ASP A 292 -16.24 -9.24 -17.27
CA ASP A 292 -15.34 -8.99 -16.15
C ASP A 292 -14.44 -7.78 -16.42
N GLY A 293 -13.93 -7.14 -15.36
CA GLY A 293 -12.94 -6.07 -15.46
C GLY A 293 -11.61 -6.55 -16.05
N ASN A 294 -10.59 -5.70 -16.04
CA ASN A 294 -9.29 -6.07 -16.60
C ASN A 294 -8.67 -7.27 -15.86
N GLU A 295 -8.53 -8.40 -16.58
CA GLU A 295 -8.05 -9.66 -16.02
C GLU A 295 -6.52 -9.77 -15.90
N SER A 296 -5.77 -8.85 -16.47
CA SER A 296 -4.31 -8.90 -16.48
C SER A 296 -3.65 -7.99 -15.44
N LEU A 297 -4.30 -6.88 -15.08
CA LEU A 297 -3.75 -5.88 -14.17
C LEU A 297 -3.76 -6.38 -12.73
N ASN A 298 -2.58 -6.69 -12.20
CA ASN A 298 -2.43 -7.17 -10.83
C ASN A 298 -1.75 -6.16 -9.90
N ARG A 299 -1.17 -5.10 -10.43
CA ARG A 299 -0.54 -4.05 -9.63
C ARG A 299 -0.66 -2.68 -10.29
N ILE A 300 -1.00 -1.67 -9.49
CA ILE A 300 -0.99 -0.29 -9.93
C ILE A 300 -0.31 0.61 -8.90
N ILE A 301 0.43 1.61 -9.40
CA ILE A 301 0.92 2.75 -8.62
C ILE A 301 0.26 3.99 -9.21
N LEU A 302 -0.54 4.66 -8.40
CA LEU A 302 -1.31 5.84 -8.80
C LEU A 302 -0.43 7.09 -8.93
N PRO A 303 -0.83 8.10 -9.73
CA PRO A 303 -0.09 9.35 -9.88
C PRO A 303 -0.02 10.17 -8.58
N ASP A 304 1.17 10.75 -8.28
CA ASP A 304 1.37 11.59 -7.07
C ASP A 304 0.50 12.88 -7.09
N HIS A 305 0.06 13.31 -8.27
CA HIS A 305 -0.72 14.53 -8.45
C HIS A 305 -2.21 14.30 -8.62
N LEU A 306 -2.66 13.06 -8.40
CA LEU A 306 -4.04 12.65 -8.60
C LEU A 306 -5.00 13.47 -7.73
N ARG A 307 -6.14 13.89 -8.33
CA ARG A 307 -7.21 14.67 -7.65
C ARG A 307 -8.50 13.91 -7.51
N ALA A 308 -8.80 13.05 -8.48
CA ALA A 308 -10.03 12.24 -8.48
C ALA A 308 -9.83 10.89 -9.18
N ILE A 309 -10.65 9.91 -8.79
CA ILE A 309 -10.75 8.62 -9.48
C ILE A 309 -12.17 8.50 -10.04
N GLY A 310 -12.25 8.31 -11.34
CA GLY A 310 -13.51 8.24 -12.09
C GLY A 310 -14.38 7.03 -11.73
N GLY A 311 -15.64 7.09 -12.09
CA GLY A 311 -16.59 6.02 -11.85
C GLY A 311 -16.21 4.73 -12.57
N ASN A 312 -16.32 3.59 -11.91
CA ASN A 312 -15.98 2.27 -12.45
C ASN A 312 -14.53 2.16 -12.99
N ALA A 313 -13.61 3.05 -12.59
CA ALA A 313 -12.26 3.11 -13.17
C ALA A 313 -11.53 1.76 -13.12
N PHE A 314 -11.69 1.01 -12.02
CA PHE A 314 -11.14 -0.33 -11.80
C PHE A 314 -12.23 -1.34 -11.44
N TYR A 315 -13.47 -1.11 -11.93
CA TYR A 315 -14.57 -2.02 -11.65
C TYR A 315 -14.19 -3.44 -12.03
N ASP A 316 -14.40 -4.37 -11.09
CA ASP A 316 -14.16 -5.80 -11.27
C ASP A 316 -12.73 -6.19 -11.71
N CYS A 317 -11.73 -5.34 -11.39
CA CYS A 317 -10.31 -5.68 -11.56
C CYS A 317 -9.90 -6.72 -10.50
N ARG A 318 -10.39 -7.96 -10.66
CA ARG A 318 -10.31 -9.05 -9.67
C ARG A 318 -8.89 -9.51 -9.36
N TYR A 319 -7.95 -9.26 -10.27
CA TYR A 319 -6.55 -9.67 -10.13
C TYR A 319 -5.66 -8.58 -9.55
N LEU A 320 -6.20 -7.39 -9.30
CA LEU A 320 -5.48 -6.31 -8.62
C LEU A 320 -5.20 -6.71 -7.17
N THR A 321 -3.93 -6.80 -6.77
CA THR A 321 -3.48 -7.37 -5.49
C THR A 321 -2.68 -6.39 -4.65
N GLY A 322 -2.48 -6.73 -3.37
CA GLY A 322 -1.71 -5.95 -2.42
C GLY A 322 -2.51 -4.83 -1.76
N SER A 323 -1.80 -3.89 -1.16
CA SER A 323 -2.37 -2.70 -0.53
C SER A 323 -2.76 -1.65 -1.57
N LEU A 324 -3.85 -0.95 -1.33
CA LEU A 324 -4.28 0.19 -2.13
C LEU A 324 -3.97 1.49 -1.40
N VAL A 325 -3.03 2.26 -1.93
CA VAL A 325 -2.67 3.58 -1.41
C VAL A 325 -3.24 4.64 -2.34
N ILE A 326 -4.20 5.41 -1.85
CA ILE A 326 -4.76 6.55 -2.56
C ILE A 326 -3.89 7.77 -2.23
N PRO A 327 -3.30 8.47 -3.22
CA PRO A 327 -2.37 9.57 -2.99
C PRO A 327 -3.01 10.78 -2.30
N GLU A 328 -2.20 11.54 -1.55
CA GLU A 328 -2.61 12.85 -1.06
C GLU A 328 -2.94 13.79 -2.23
N GLY A 329 -3.96 14.63 -2.06
CA GLY A 329 -4.52 15.46 -3.14
C GLY A 329 -5.82 14.92 -3.71
N VAL A 330 -6.09 13.62 -3.60
CA VAL A 330 -7.38 13.04 -4.01
C VAL A 330 -8.48 13.54 -3.07
N THR A 331 -9.48 14.17 -3.66
CA THR A 331 -10.64 14.72 -2.95
C THR A 331 -11.90 13.92 -3.16
N GLU A 332 -11.95 13.10 -4.22
CA GLU A 332 -13.12 12.35 -4.62
C GLU A 332 -12.75 11.00 -5.25
N ILE A 333 -13.44 9.94 -4.82
CA ILE A 333 -13.43 8.63 -5.47
C ILE A 333 -14.88 8.33 -5.85
N ARG A 334 -15.11 8.16 -7.15
CA ARG A 334 -16.46 8.05 -7.68
C ARG A 334 -17.01 6.64 -7.59
N ARG A 335 -18.30 6.53 -7.85
CA ARG A 335 -19.10 5.30 -7.78
C ARG A 335 -18.42 4.14 -8.49
N GLY A 336 -18.37 2.98 -7.85
CA GLY A 336 -17.87 1.73 -8.42
C GLY A 336 -16.36 1.69 -8.72
N ALA A 337 -15.60 2.73 -8.35
CA ALA A 337 -14.20 2.87 -8.78
C ALA A 337 -13.34 1.61 -8.54
N PHE A 338 -13.55 0.90 -7.45
CA PHE A 338 -12.87 -0.36 -7.09
C PHE A 338 -13.85 -1.47 -6.72
N ASN A 339 -15.12 -1.37 -7.16
CA ASN A 339 -16.12 -2.39 -6.91
C ASN A 339 -15.64 -3.74 -7.50
N GLY A 340 -15.77 -4.81 -6.73
CA GLY A 340 -15.37 -6.16 -7.19
C GLY A 340 -13.87 -6.42 -7.28
N CYS A 341 -13.00 -5.50 -6.80
CA CYS A 341 -11.56 -5.73 -6.74
C CYS A 341 -11.20 -6.74 -5.64
N ILE A 342 -11.66 -7.97 -5.80
CA ILE A 342 -11.54 -9.04 -4.80
C ILE A 342 -10.11 -9.50 -4.54
N GLY A 343 -9.19 -9.21 -5.47
CA GLY A 343 -7.77 -9.55 -5.32
C GLY A 343 -7.01 -8.63 -4.36
N LEU A 344 -7.54 -7.42 -4.06
CA LEU A 344 -6.93 -6.52 -3.07
C LEU A 344 -6.92 -7.21 -1.69
N ASN A 345 -5.76 -7.61 -1.23
CA ASN A 345 -5.56 -8.40 -0.01
C ASN A 345 -4.64 -7.75 1.02
N GLY A 346 -4.26 -6.50 0.79
CA GLY A 346 -3.51 -5.66 1.70
C GLY A 346 -4.37 -4.58 2.36
N THR A 347 -3.75 -3.53 2.85
CA THR A 347 -4.40 -2.42 3.54
C THR A 347 -4.96 -1.38 2.57
N LEU A 348 -6.00 -0.66 3.01
CA LEU A 348 -6.52 0.51 2.32
C LEU A 348 -6.04 1.78 3.03
N SER A 349 -5.30 2.64 2.32
CA SER A 349 -4.89 3.96 2.80
C SER A 349 -5.64 5.05 2.06
N LEU A 350 -6.46 5.81 2.78
CA LEU A 350 -7.22 6.94 2.27
C LEU A 350 -6.52 8.26 2.63
N PRO A 351 -6.43 9.24 1.70
CA PRO A 351 -5.72 10.49 1.94
C PRO A 351 -6.51 11.45 2.86
N SER A 352 -5.80 12.29 3.58
CA SER A 352 -6.40 13.30 4.46
C SER A 352 -7.26 14.34 3.71
N THR A 353 -7.02 14.48 2.40
CA THR A 353 -7.72 15.41 1.50
C THR A 353 -9.08 14.90 1.00
N LEU A 354 -9.40 13.61 1.21
CA LEU A 354 -10.60 12.98 0.69
C LEU A 354 -11.87 13.55 1.34
N LYS A 355 -12.83 13.95 0.49
CA LYS A 355 -14.12 14.54 0.91
C LYS A 355 -15.30 13.68 0.53
N LYS A 356 -15.24 12.98 -0.61
CA LYS A 356 -16.39 12.27 -1.18
C LYS A 356 -16.04 10.85 -1.61
N LEU A 357 -16.85 9.89 -1.18
CA LEU A 357 -16.81 8.48 -1.60
C LEU A 357 -18.13 8.10 -2.27
N GLY A 358 -18.07 7.62 -3.50
CA GLY A 358 -19.18 7.08 -4.26
C GLY A 358 -20.04 8.15 -4.96
N ASN A 359 -19.55 9.40 -5.07
CA ASN A 359 -20.31 10.46 -5.73
C ASN A 359 -20.63 10.12 -7.17
N ASN A 360 -21.85 10.50 -7.61
CA ASN A 360 -22.25 10.38 -9.00
C ASN A 360 -21.75 11.56 -9.82
N TRP A 361 -21.67 11.32 -11.12
CA TRP A 361 -21.15 12.18 -12.14
C TRP A 361 -21.76 13.60 -12.19
N ASN A 362 -23.07 13.75 -12.03
CA ASN A 362 -23.81 14.98 -12.31
C ASN A 362 -24.62 15.54 -11.15
N SER A 363 -24.50 15.00 -9.95
CA SER A 363 -25.30 15.53 -8.84
C SER A 363 -24.57 15.47 -7.52
N ASP A 364 -24.34 16.65 -6.95
CA ASP A 364 -24.14 16.84 -5.50
C ASP A 364 -25.47 16.65 -4.74
N SER A 365 -26.57 16.26 -5.44
CA SER A 365 -27.86 16.05 -4.81
C SER A 365 -27.78 14.83 -3.89
N ALA A 366 -28.28 14.99 -2.68
CA ALA A 366 -28.48 13.94 -1.70
C ALA A 366 -29.70 13.04 -2.07
N ASP A 367 -30.00 12.86 -3.36
CA ASP A 367 -31.11 12.04 -3.81
C ASP A 367 -30.79 10.57 -3.52
N GLU A 368 -31.48 10.04 -2.50
CA GLU A 368 -31.33 8.65 -2.04
C GLU A 368 -31.68 7.62 -3.14
N SER A 369 -32.43 8.00 -4.18
CA SER A 369 -32.77 7.12 -5.29
C SER A 369 -31.56 6.66 -6.09
N THR A 370 -30.44 7.39 -6.00
CA THR A 370 -29.18 7.07 -6.70
C THR A 370 -28.20 6.27 -5.83
N ASP A 371 -28.48 6.07 -4.55
CA ASP A 371 -27.60 5.35 -3.61
C ASP A 371 -27.55 3.83 -3.84
N TYR A 372 -28.48 3.27 -4.64
CA TYR A 372 -28.64 1.83 -4.81
C TYR A 372 -27.62 1.14 -5.72
N TYR A 373 -26.66 1.84 -6.31
CA TYR A 373 -25.78 1.22 -7.31
C TYR A 373 -24.30 1.52 -7.08
N GLY A 374 -23.53 0.47 -6.82
CA GLY A 374 -22.10 0.45 -7.03
C GLY A 374 -21.25 1.24 -6.04
N GLY A 375 -21.14 0.75 -4.82
CA GLY A 375 -20.21 1.29 -3.85
C GLY A 375 -18.76 1.25 -4.30
N VAL A 376 -17.94 2.17 -3.79
CA VAL A 376 -16.54 2.35 -4.23
C VAL A 376 -15.71 1.08 -4.05
N PHE A 377 -15.79 0.45 -2.87
CA PHE A 377 -15.06 -0.77 -2.51
C PHE A 377 -15.98 -1.97 -2.29
N GLN A 378 -17.20 -1.92 -2.83
CA GLN A 378 -18.17 -3.00 -2.66
C GLN A 378 -17.57 -4.34 -3.09
N GLY A 379 -17.67 -5.35 -2.23
CA GLY A 379 -17.16 -6.69 -2.53
C GLY A 379 -15.64 -6.86 -2.44
N CYS A 380 -14.89 -5.87 -1.97
CA CYS A 380 -13.45 -6.02 -1.72
C CYS A 380 -13.21 -6.78 -0.40
N TYR A 381 -13.69 -8.03 -0.32
CA TYR A 381 -13.73 -8.80 0.93
C TYR A 381 -12.35 -9.22 1.46
N ASN A 382 -11.31 -9.16 0.64
CA ASN A 382 -9.94 -9.48 1.04
C ASN A 382 -9.13 -8.27 1.51
N LEU A 383 -9.64 -7.02 1.35
CA LEU A 383 -9.03 -5.86 2.00
C LEU A 383 -8.95 -6.09 3.50
N THR A 384 -7.79 -5.80 4.09
CA THR A 384 -7.51 -6.08 5.50
C THR A 384 -6.98 -4.83 6.23
N GLY A 385 -6.87 -4.91 7.55
CA GLY A 385 -6.37 -3.81 8.38
C GLY A 385 -7.47 -2.90 8.92
N ASN A 386 -7.07 -1.92 9.74
CA ASN A 386 -7.97 -0.93 10.28
C ASN A 386 -8.44 0.04 9.19
N LEU A 387 -9.75 0.21 9.06
CA LEU A 387 -10.32 1.24 8.21
C LEU A 387 -10.22 2.60 8.91
N VAL A 388 -9.34 3.48 8.42
CA VAL A 388 -9.21 4.84 8.90
C VAL A 388 -9.87 5.80 7.91
N LEU A 389 -11.02 6.35 8.29
CA LEU A 389 -11.72 7.36 7.50
C LEU A 389 -11.10 8.75 7.77
N PRO A 390 -10.78 9.54 6.74
CA PRO A 390 -10.17 10.85 6.93
C PRO A 390 -11.16 11.86 7.52
N ASN A 391 -10.67 12.75 8.41
CA ASN A 391 -11.50 13.73 9.11
C ASN A 391 -12.23 14.74 8.20
N ASN A 392 -11.77 14.89 6.95
CA ASN A 392 -12.38 15.78 5.96
C ASN A 392 -13.49 15.13 5.12
N LEU A 393 -13.78 13.85 5.36
CA LEU A 393 -14.79 13.12 4.61
C LEU A 393 -16.20 13.64 4.99
N GLU A 394 -16.92 14.11 3.98
CA GLU A 394 -18.24 14.71 4.12
C GLU A 394 -19.36 13.80 3.58
N LEU A 395 -19.02 12.88 2.67
CA LEU A 395 -19.98 12.05 1.97
C LEU A 395 -19.48 10.62 1.79
N ILE A 396 -20.28 9.65 2.22
CA ILE A 396 -20.14 8.22 1.93
C ILE A 396 -21.47 7.78 1.32
N ARG A 397 -21.47 7.40 0.05
CA ARG A 397 -22.67 6.88 -0.65
C ARG A 397 -22.94 5.43 -0.32
N GLY A 398 -24.06 4.93 -0.82
CA GLY A 398 -24.50 3.57 -0.61
C GLY A 398 -23.47 2.53 -1.06
N TYR A 399 -23.43 1.43 -0.34
CA TYR A 399 -22.57 0.26 -0.61
C TYR A 399 -21.06 0.52 -0.62
N CYS A 400 -20.57 1.70 -0.21
CA CYS A 400 -19.15 2.07 -0.37
C CYS A 400 -18.17 1.03 0.17
N PHE A 401 -18.49 0.41 1.30
CA PHE A 401 -17.69 -0.66 1.91
C PHE A 401 -18.48 -1.96 2.09
N SER A 402 -19.64 -2.10 1.40
CA SER A 402 -20.45 -3.30 1.54
C SER A 402 -19.66 -4.56 1.16
N GLY A 403 -19.66 -5.56 2.05
CA GLY A 403 -18.93 -6.81 1.87
C GLY A 403 -17.41 -6.73 2.07
N CYS A 404 -16.87 -5.63 2.59
CA CYS A 404 -15.45 -5.53 2.95
C CYS A 404 -15.16 -6.29 4.26
N SER A 405 -15.42 -7.58 4.28
CA SER A 405 -15.40 -8.43 5.49
C SER A 405 -14.01 -8.62 6.11
N GLY A 406 -12.94 -8.37 5.35
CA GLY A 406 -11.56 -8.46 5.84
C GLY A 406 -11.08 -7.22 6.60
N LEU A 407 -11.78 -6.08 6.52
CA LEU A 407 -11.49 -4.90 7.33
C LEU A 407 -11.87 -5.17 8.80
N TYR A 408 -11.02 -4.72 9.73
CA TYR A 408 -11.24 -4.98 11.15
C TYR A 408 -10.93 -3.75 12.03
N GLY A 409 -11.24 -3.86 13.32
CA GLY A 409 -10.97 -2.84 14.33
C GLY A 409 -12.12 -1.87 14.55
N GLU A 410 -11.84 -0.77 15.25
CA GLU A 410 -12.84 0.24 15.60
C GLU A 410 -13.08 1.19 14.43
N LEU A 411 -14.34 1.35 14.03
CA LEU A 411 -14.73 2.33 13.02
C LEU A 411 -15.05 3.67 13.68
N ARG A 412 -14.39 4.74 13.22
CA ARG A 412 -14.69 6.12 13.62
C ARG A 412 -15.23 6.89 12.43
N LEU A 413 -16.50 7.27 12.50
CA LEU A 413 -17.12 8.12 11.50
C LEU A 413 -16.64 9.57 11.71
N PRO A 414 -16.22 10.28 10.62
CA PRO A 414 -15.76 11.66 10.72
C PRO A 414 -16.86 12.63 11.18
N GLU A 415 -16.52 13.59 12.04
CA GLU A 415 -17.46 14.62 12.52
C GLU A 415 -18.03 15.52 11.39
N LYS A 416 -17.30 15.65 10.29
CA LYS A 416 -17.73 16.41 9.10
C LYS A 416 -18.67 15.64 8.19
N LEU A 417 -18.97 14.38 8.49
CA LEU A 417 -19.84 13.56 7.65
C LEU A 417 -21.25 14.11 7.65
N LYS A 418 -21.79 14.41 6.46
CA LYS A 418 -23.11 14.97 6.22
C LYS A 418 -24.06 13.99 5.53
N HIS A 419 -23.51 13.00 4.86
CA HIS A 419 -24.28 11.97 4.17
C HIS A 419 -23.65 10.61 4.38
N LEU A 420 -24.49 9.65 4.75
CA LEU A 420 -24.19 8.23 4.85
C LEU A 420 -25.24 7.49 4.03
N GLY A 421 -24.83 6.64 3.11
CA GLY A 421 -25.75 5.94 2.20
C GLY A 421 -26.20 4.57 2.72
N VAL A 422 -27.20 4.00 2.04
CA VAL A 422 -27.74 2.67 2.35
C VAL A 422 -26.64 1.60 2.22
N CYS A 423 -26.64 0.60 3.07
CA CYS A 423 -25.67 -0.53 3.03
C CYS A 423 -24.19 -0.08 3.06
N ALA A 424 -23.87 1.14 3.51
CA ALA A 424 -22.52 1.71 3.37
C ALA A 424 -21.40 0.81 3.95
N PHE A 425 -21.68 0.10 5.05
CA PHE A 425 -20.77 -0.84 5.72
C PHE A 425 -21.37 -2.24 5.91
N GLN A 426 -22.40 -2.57 5.17
CA GLN A 426 -23.06 -3.88 5.26
C GLN A 426 -22.04 -5.02 5.10
N GLY A 427 -22.10 -6.02 5.99
CA GLY A 427 -21.22 -7.21 5.92
C GLY A 427 -19.76 -6.96 6.30
N CYS A 428 -19.46 -5.83 6.94
CA CYS A 428 -18.13 -5.56 7.48
C CYS A 428 -17.96 -6.23 8.86
N HIS A 429 -17.94 -7.55 8.88
CA HIS A 429 -17.96 -8.36 10.12
C HIS A 429 -16.79 -8.09 11.07
N GLY A 430 -15.64 -7.65 10.55
CA GLY A 430 -14.46 -7.37 11.35
C GLY A 430 -14.45 -6.00 12.03
N LEU A 431 -15.38 -5.08 11.69
CA LEU A 431 -15.52 -3.79 12.36
C LEU A 431 -16.17 -4.01 13.74
N THR A 432 -15.45 -3.67 14.80
CA THR A 432 -15.81 -3.98 16.20
C THR A 432 -15.81 -2.72 17.07
N GLY A 433 -16.04 -2.88 18.37
CA GLY A 433 -16.01 -1.78 19.32
C GLY A 433 -17.31 -0.97 19.38
N SER A 434 -17.20 0.29 19.76
CA SER A 434 -18.32 1.24 19.86
C SER A 434 -18.51 2.00 18.54
N LEU A 435 -19.73 2.45 18.31
CA LEU A 435 -20.04 3.29 17.16
C LEU A 435 -20.74 4.57 17.62
N THR A 436 -20.26 5.71 17.18
CA THR A 436 -20.88 7.03 17.40
C THR A 436 -21.37 7.57 16.06
N ILE A 437 -22.63 7.94 15.98
CA ILE A 437 -23.21 8.60 14.81
C ILE A 437 -22.92 10.11 14.93
N PRO A 438 -22.23 10.73 13.96
CA PRO A 438 -21.85 12.14 14.03
C PRO A 438 -23.05 13.07 13.84
N GLN A 439 -22.98 14.29 14.37
CA GLN A 439 -24.04 15.30 14.38
C GLN A 439 -24.61 15.65 12.99
N GLY A 440 -23.82 15.47 11.93
CA GLY A 440 -24.26 15.72 10.55
C GLY A 440 -25.23 14.66 9.98
N ILE A 441 -25.42 13.54 10.68
CA ILE A 441 -26.27 12.41 10.21
C ILE A 441 -27.54 12.35 11.03
N SER A 442 -28.63 12.95 10.52
CA SER A 442 -29.94 12.91 11.15
C SER A 442 -30.74 11.63 10.87
N THR A 443 -30.39 10.93 9.80
CA THR A 443 -31.00 9.64 9.43
C THR A 443 -29.89 8.59 9.29
N VAL A 444 -29.96 7.50 10.05
CA VAL A 444 -29.12 6.32 9.81
C VAL A 444 -29.81 5.50 8.72
N PRO A 445 -29.18 5.30 7.55
CA PRO A 445 -29.86 4.66 6.42
C PRO A 445 -30.15 3.17 6.63
N ALA A 446 -31.02 2.62 5.78
CA ALA A 446 -31.31 1.19 5.80
C ALA A 446 -30.02 0.40 5.58
N GLU A 447 -29.84 -0.64 6.39
CA GLU A 447 -28.73 -1.62 6.29
C GLU A 447 -27.33 -1.01 6.38
N ALA A 448 -27.19 0.26 6.80
CA ALA A 448 -25.90 0.96 6.79
C ALA A 448 -24.80 0.21 7.53
N PHE A 449 -25.15 -0.49 8.59
CA PHE A 449 -24.23 -1.29 9.43
C PHE A 449 -24.74 -2.73 9.65
N ASN A 450 -25.62 -3.22 8.77
CA ASN A 450 -26.12 -4.58 8.87
C ASN A 450 -24.96 -5.57 8.80
N GLU A 451 -24.94 -6.56 9.71
CA GLU A 451 -23.90 -7.59 9.80
C GLU A 451 -22.48 -7.04 10.09
N CYS A 452 -22.38 -5.93 10.80
CA CYS A 452 -21.12 -5.48 11.36
C CYS A 452 -20.83 -6.12 12.71
N GLY A 453 -19.55 -6.28 13.05
CA GLY A 453 -19.11 -6.91 14.28
C GLY A 453 -19.13 -6.01 15.53
N PHE A 454 -19.81 -4.86 15.50
CA PHE A 454 -19.85 -3.94 16.65
C PHE A 454 -20.35 -4.61 17.91
N ASN A 455 -19.60 -4.48 19.00
CA ASN A 455 -19.87 -5.13 20.27
C ASN A 455 -19.66 -4.22 21.49
N GLY A 456 -19.40 -2.94 21.27
CA GLY A 456 -19.34 -1.88 22.28
C GLY A 456 -20.67 -1.14 22.44
N THR A 457 -20.62 0.18 22.62
CA THR A 457 -21.82 1.04 22.78
C THR A 457 -22.20 1.69 21.45
N LEU A 458 -23.52 1.85 21.22
CA LEU A 458 -24.05 2.68 20.15
C LEU A 458 -24.44 4.05 20.74
N THR A 459 -23.86 5.12 20.19
CA THR A 459 -24.17 6.49 20.59
C THR A 459 -24.89 7.21 19.47
N LEU A 460 -26.13 7.61 19.72
CA LEU A 460 -26.95 8.47 18.86
C LEU A 460 -27.03 9.87 19.47
N HIS A 461 -27.07 10.91 18.65
CA HIS A 461 -27.24 12.29 19.11
C HIS A 461 -28.73 12.73 19.04
N ASP A 462 -29.10 13.79 19.75
CA ASP A 462 -30.50 14.26 19.82
C ASP A 462 -31.10 14.70 18.47
N GLY A 463 -30.27 14.98 17.48
CA GLY A 463 -30.70 15.27 16.10
C GLY A 463 -30.95 14.02 15.24
N THR A 464 -30.77 12.81 15.76
CA THR A 464 -31.08 11.58 15.01
C THR A 464 -32.59 11.37 15.00
N THR A 465 -33.22 11.57 13.83
CA THR A 465 -34.68 11.53 13.67
C THR A 465 -35.20 10.22 13.11
N ASN A 466 -34.34 9.44 12.44
CA ASN A 466 -34.75 8.19 11.82
C ASN A 466 -33.61 7.14 11.84
N ILE A 467 -34.01 5.90 12.05
CA ILE A 467 -33.15 4.71 11.90
C ILE A 467 -33.80 3.81 10.87
N GLY A 468 -33.15 3.66 9.73
CA GLY A 468 -33.66 2.88 8.61
C GLY A 468 -33.76 1.38 8.94
N ARG A 469 -34.52 0.70 8.08
CA ARG A 469 -34.76 -0.74 8.22
C ARG A 469 -33.44 -1.49 8.33
N THR A 470 -33.32 -2.39 9.33
CA THR A 470 -32.16 -3.27 9.56
C THR A 470 -30.81 -2.57 9.64
N ALA A 471 -30.80 -1.25 9.96
CA ALA A 471 -29.57 -0.45 9.98
C ALA A 471 -28.44 -1.05 10.83
N PHE A 472 -28.81 -1.71 11.93
CA PHE A 472 -27.89 -2.35 12.88
C PHE A 472 -28.18 -3.84 13.10
N ASN A 473 -28.89 -4.48 12.17
CA ASN A 473 -29.23 -5.89 12.28
C ASN A 473 -27.95 -6.73 12.35
N ASN A 474 -27.95 -7.76 13.22
CA ASN A 474 -26.78 -8.60 13.49
C ASN A 474 -25.53 -7.84 14.04
N CYS A 475 -25.72 -6.64 14.60
CA CYS A 475 -24.73 -6.02 15.48
C CYS A 475 -24.96 -6.48 16.93
N HIS A 476 -23.87 -6.50 17.71
CA HIS A 476 -23.87 -7.04 19.08
C HIS A 476 -23.58 -5.97 20.12
N PHE A 477 -24.10 -4.76 19.94
CA PHE A 477 -23.92 -3.65 20.88
C PHE A 477 -24.29 -4.02 22.30
N LYS A 478 -23.57 -3.48 23.27
CA LYS A 478 -23.77 -3.68 24.71
C LYS A 478 -24.06 -2.34 25.38
N GLY A 479 -24.76 -2.40 26.53
CA GLY A 479 -25.07 -1.22 27.32
C GLY A 479 -26.47 -0.66 27.06
N GLU A 480 -26.74 0.51 27.63
CA GLU A 480 -28.02 1.21 27.46
C GLU A 480 -28.09 1.88 26.08
N LEU A 481 -29.13 1.58 25.33
CA LEU A 481 -29.48 2.37 24.14
C LEU A 481 -30.26 3.62 24.59
N ARG A 482 -29.64 4.78 24.42
CA ARG A 482 -30.33 6.06 24.61
C ARG A 482 -30.89 6.53 23.26
N LEU A 483 -32.22 6.49 23.14
CA LEU A 483 -32.86 7.04 21.97
C LEU A 483 -32.91 8.57 22.08
N PRO A 484 -32.78 9.31 20.98
CA PRO A 484 -32.98 10.74 20.92
C PRO A 484 -34.36 11.16 21.45
N ARG A 485 -34.45 12.31 22.07
CA ARG A 485 -35.72 12.85 22.62
C ARG A 485 -36.53 13.57 21.53
#